data_83010b44d0d0687929567cf3d698d932
#
_entry.id   83010b44d0d0687929567cf3d698d932
#
_cell.length_a   1.000
_cell.length_b   1.000
_cell.length_c   1.000
_cell.angle_alpha   90.00
_cell.angle_beta   90.00
_cell.angle_gamma   90.00
#
_symmetry.space_group_name_H-M   'P 1'
#
loop_
_entity.id
_entity.type
_entity.pdbx_description
1 polymer ?
#
loop_
_entity_poly.entity_id
_entity_poly.type
_entity_poly.pdbx_seq_one_letter_code
_entity_poly.pdbx_strand_id
1 'polypeptide(L)'
;MWEDDEAKIRQRAKAVDEIDPDIVMIQLLNPIPGSPIYKKAVKESVIEIENLSLYDLEHCVMPTKHLTRQQLGELTGWAFQSFYGKPGRVDRILNGYSSPYVKMKFLSFKGNAAKYEKGAAEDAVAI
;
A
#
# COMPACT_ATOMS: atom_id res chain seq x y z
N MET A 1 -6.74 -7.57 -5.41
CA MET A 1 -6.87 -8.32 -6.68
C MET A 1 -8.01 -7.73 -7.51
N TRP A 2 -8.33 -8.27 -8.70
CA TRP A 2 -9.34 -7.66 -9.61
C TRP A 2 -10.71 -7.38 -8.98
N GLU A 3 -11.20 -8.29 -8.13
CA GLU A 3 -12.50 -8.21 -7.44
C GLU A 3 -12.40 -7.54 -6.04
N ASP A 4 -11.30 -6.85 -5.77
CA ASP A 4 -11.13 -6.20 -4.47
C ASP A 4 -11.99 -4.95 -4.37
N ASP A 5 -12.66 -4.85 -3.24
CA ASP A 5 -13.34 -3.67 -2.73
C ASP A 5 -12.64 -3.17 -1.45
N GLU A 6 -13.06 -2.03 -0.95
CA GLU A 6 -12.49 -1.43 0.24
C GLU A 6 -12.58 -2.35 1.47
N ALA A 7 -13.72 -3.02 1.65
CA ALA A 7 -13.94 -3.90 2.80
C ALA A 7 -12.95 -5.07 2.82
N LYS A 8 -12.70 -5.70 1.66
CA LYS A 8 -11.73 -6.78 1.53
C LYS A 8 -10.30 -6.32 1.77
N ILE A 9 -9.94 -5.12 1.29
CA ILE A 9 -8.59 -4.55 1.53
C ILE A 9 -8.40 -4.29 3.02
N ARG A 10 -9.38 -3.68 3.69
CA ARG A 10 -9.33 -3.43 5.14
C ARG A 10 -9.29 -4.72 5.95
N GLN A 11 -10.06 -5.74 5.56
CA GLN A 11 -10.03 -7.05 6.21
C GLN A 11 -8.66 -7.71 6.10
N ARG A 12 -8.00 -7.65 4.91
CA ARG A 12 -6.64 -8.17 4.76
C ARG A 12 -5.63 -7.41 5.58
N ALA A 13 -5.71 -6.08 5.62
CA ALA A 13 -4.83 -5.27 6.46
C ALA A 13 -4.97 -5.65 7.95
N LYS A 14 -6.20 -5.89 8.41
CA LYS A 14 -6.45 -6.38 9.78
C LYS A 14 -5.85 -7.77 10.01
N ALA A 15 -6.01 -8.71 9.08
CA ALA A 15 -5.43 -10.05 9.20
C ALA A 15 -3.89 -10.01 9.23
N VAL A 16 -3.26 -9.17 8.41
CA VAL A 16 -1.81 -8.94 8.44
C VAL A 16 -1.38 -8.36 9.79
N ASP A 17 -2.17 -7.48 10.33
CA ASP A 17 -1.95 -6.86 11.63
C ASP A 17 -2.00 -7.87 12.79
N GLU A 18 -2.95 -8.82 12.72
CA GLU A 18 -3.08 -9.92 13.69
C GLU A 18 -1.91 -10.92 13.61
N ILE A 19 -1.35 -11.15 12.42
CA ILE A 19 -0.14 -11.98 12.22
C ILE A 19 1.10 -11.30 12.79
N ASP A 20 1.10 -9.97 12.82
CA ASP A 20 2.18 -9.10 13.33
C ASP A 20 3.58 -9.41 12.75
N PRO A 21 3.74 -9.49 11.42
CA PRO A 21 5.06 -9.68 10.82
C PRO A 21 5.96 -8.46 11.07
N ASP A 22 7.27 -8.64 11.01
CA ASP A 22 8.21 -7.53 11.13
C ASP A 22 8.10 -6.56 9.97
N ILE A 23 8.05 -7.08 8.74
CA ILE A 23 7.99 -6.30 7.51
C ILE A 23 6.82 -6.81 6.66
N VAL A 24 6.05 -5.88 6.11
CA VAL A 24 4.99 -6.15 5.14
C VAL A 24 5.27 -5.41 3.84
N MET A 25 5.04 -6.07 2.72
CA MET A 25 5.01 -5.44 1.41
C MET A 25 3.56 -5.36 0.94
N ILE A 26 3.09 -4.15 0.68
CA ILE A 26 1.77 -3.89 0.13
C ILE A 26 1.96 -3.41 -1.29
N GLN A 27 1.44 -4.18 -2.24
CA GLN A 27 1.67 -3.94 -3.65
C GLN A 27 0.34 -3.77 -4.38
N LEU A 28 0.36 -2.89 -5.37
CA LEU A 28 -0.76 -2.68 -6.29
C LEU A 28 -0.75 -3.74 -7.38
N LEU A 29 -1.94 -4.15 -7.81
CA LEU A 29 -2.10 -5.10 -8.89
C LEU A 29 -1.71 -4.44 -10.22
N ASN A 30 -0.59 -4.87 -10.78
CA ASN A 30 -0.14 -4.45 -12.11
C ASN A 30 -0.34 -5.58 -13.12
N PRO A 31 -1.01 -5.32 -14.24
CA PRO A 31 -1.22 -6.29 -15.29
C PRO A 31 0.03 -6.41 -16.15
N ILE A 32 0.93 -7.33 -15.78
CA ILE A 32 2.18 -7.52 -16.50
C ILE A 32 1.90 -8.10 -17.90
N PRO A 33 2.48 -7.54 -18.98
CA PRO A 33 2.31 -8.04 -20.34
C PRO A 33 2.54 -9.55 -20.46
N GLY A 34 1.64 -10.24 -21.15
CA GLY A 34 1.66 -11.70 -21.30
C GLY A 34 0.88 -12.48 -20.22
N SER A 35 0.59 -11.87 -19.07
CA SER A 35 -0.20 -12.51 -18.02
C SER A 35 -1.70 -12.60 -18.37
N PRO A 36 -2.45 -13.55 -17.77
CA PRO A 36 -3.91 -13.64 -17.97
C PRO A 36 -4.63 -12.35 -17.56
N ILE A 37 -4.16 -11.69 -16.48
CA ILE A 37 -4.76 -10.43 -16.01
C ILE A 37 -4.53 -9.29 -17.01
N TYR A 38 -3.37 -9.24 -17.67
CA TYR A 38 -3.11 -8.27 -18.72
C TYR A 38 -4.06 -8.45 -19.90
N LYS A 39 -4.23 -9.70 -20.38
CA LYS A 39 -5.16 -10.02 -21.48
C LYS A 39 -6.59 -9.60 -21.13
N LYS A 40 -7.01 -9.84 -19.90
CA LYS A 40 -8.31 -9.41 -19.39
C LYS A 40 -8.43 -7.88 -19.35
N ALA A 41 -7.45 -7.21 -18.78
CA ALA A 41 -7.43 -5.75 -18.66
C ALA A 41 -7.47 -5.03 -20.01
N VAL A 42 -6.72 -5.53 -21.00
CA VAL A 42 -6.75 -5.03 -22.39
C VAL A 42 -8.13 -5.27 -23.01
N LYS A 43 -8.69 -6.48 -22.88
CA LYS A 43 -10.01 -6.82 -23.42
C LYS A 43 -11.12 -5.93 -22.85
N GLU A 44 -11.03 -5.59 -21.57
CA GLU A 44 -12.01 -4.75 -20.89
C GLU A 44 -11.68 -3.25 -20.99
N SER A 45 -10.57 -2.88 -21.65
CA SER A 45 -10.11 -1.49 -21.85
C SER A 45 -10.01 -0.70 -20.54
N VAL A 46 -9.51 -1.34 -19.47
CA VAL A 46 -9.42 -0.73 -18.13
C VAL A 46 -8.01 -0.24 -17.78
N ILE A 47 -7.02 -0.46 -18.63
CA ILE A 47 -5.66 0.07 -18.44
C ILE A 47 -5.70 1.58 -18.71
N GLU A 48 -5.40 2.38 -17.69
CA GLU A 48 -5.39 3.84 -17.78
C GLU A 48 -3.98 4.41 -18.00
N ILE A 49 -2.95 3.65 -17.64
CA ILE A 49 -1.54 4.02 -17.83
C ILE A 49 -0.87 2.98 -18.71
N GLU A 50 -0.47 3.38 -19.91
CA GLU A 50 0.17 2.49 -20.89
C GLU A 50 1.70 2.45 -20.74
N ASN A 51 2.29 3.39 -20.01
CA ASN A 51 3.73 3.43 -19.80
C ASN A 51 4.20 2.25 -18.95
N LEU A 52 4.83 1.26 -19.59
CA LEU A 52 5.28 0.04 -18.94
C LEU A 52 6.35 0.25 -17.85
N SER A 53 7.04 1.39 -17.86
CA SER A 53 8.00 1.71 -16.78
C SER A 53 7.35 1.95 -15.42
N LEU A 54 6.03 2.15 -15.39
CA LEU A 54 5.23 2.33 -14.19
C LEU A 54 4.54 1.03 -13.72
N TYR A 55 4.88 -0.12 -14.32
CA TYR A 55 4.36 -1.43 -13.90
C TYR A 55 5.28 -2.07 -12.86
N ASP A 56 5.57 -1.32 -11.82
CA ASP A 56 6.55 -1.62 -10.76
C ASP A 56 5.91 -2.08 -9.45
N LEU A 57 4.60 -2.33 -9.44
CA LEU A 57 3.79 -2.73 -8.28
C LEU A 57 3.61 -1.61 -7.22
N GLU A 58 4.21 -0.44 -7.43
CA GLU A 58 4.06 0.75 -6.58
C GLU A 58 3.10 1.77 -7.20
N HIS A 59 3.11 1.88 -8.54
CA HIS A 59 2.17 2.75 -9.26
C HIS A 59 0.87 2.03 -9.58
N CYS A 60 -0.25 2.71 -9.38
CA CYS A 60 -1.56 2.21 -9.78
C CYS A 60 -1.80 2.51 -11.25
N VAL A 61 -1.77 1.51 -12.10
CA VAL A 61 -1.91 1.67 -13.57
C VAL A 61 -3.31 1.41 -14.09
N MET A 62 -4.15 0.75 -13.28
CA MET A 62 -5.54 0.44 -13.64
C MET A 62 -6.42 0.39 -12.37
N PRO A 63 -7.74 0.61 -12.49
CA PRO A 63 -8.70 0.40 -11.42
C PRO A 63 -8.92 -1.10 -11.15
N THR A 64 -9.60 -1.41 -10.05
CA THR A 64 -10.27 -2.71 -9.88
C THR A 64 -11.73 -2.58 -10.32
N LYS A 65 -12.48 -3.67 -10.23
CA LYS A 65 -13.92 -3.65 -10.53
C LYS A 65 -14.72 -2.67 -9.66
N HIS A 66 -14.26 -2.43 -8.44
CA HIS A 66 -14.99 -1.69 -7.42
C HIS A 66 -14.30 -0.39 -6.96
N LEU A 67 -13.04 -0.19 -7.31
CA LEU A 67 -12.22 0.92 -6.83
C LEU A 67 -11.50 1.60 -7.98
N THR A 68 -11.53 2.93 -7.97
CA THR A 68 -10.73 3.76 -8.88
C THR A 68 -9.24 3.69 -8.52
N ARG A 69 -8.38 4.13 -9.44
CA ARG A 69 -6.94 4.24 -9.18
C ARG A 69 -6.61 5.13 -7.98
N GLN A 70 -7.33 6.25 -7.85
CA GLN A 70 -7.16 7.15 -6.71
C GLN A 70 -7.49 6.46 -5.39
N GLN A 71 -8.66 5.81 -5.30
CA GLN A 71 -9.08 5.06 -4.12
C GLN A 71 -8.09 3.95 -3.75
N LEU A 72 -7.54 3.25 -4.75
CA LEU A 72 -6.52 2.22 -4.52
C LEU A 72 -5.23 2.82 -3.95
N GLY A 73 -4.79 3.97 -4.45
CA GLY A 73 -3.63 4.69 -3.92
C GLY A 73 -3.84 5.13 -2.46
N GLU A 74 -5.00 5.70 -2.17
CA GLU A 74 -5.38 6.14 -0.81
C GLU A 74 -5.44 4.96 0.17
N LEU A 75 -6.07 3.83 -0.24
CA LEU A 75 -6.15 2.62 0.57
C LEU A 75 -4.78 1.96 0.80
N THR A 76 -3.91 2.00 -0.20
CA THR A 76 -2.53 1.51 -0.07
C THR A 76 -1.76 2.36 0.94
N GLY A 77 -1.85 3.68 0.82
CA GLY A 77 -1.26 4.61 1.78
C GLY A 77 -1.80 4.39 3.20
N TRP A 78 -3.11 4.26 3.34
CA TRP A 78 -3.76 3.93 4.61
C TRP A 78 -3.24 2.61 5.19
N ALA A 79 -3.13 1.55 4.38
CA ALA A 79 -2.67 0.25 4.83
C ALA A 79 -1.22 0.28 5.33
N PHE A 80 -0.33 1.01 4.64
CA PHE A 80 1.03 1.26 5.12
C PHE A 80 1.06 2.01 6.44
N GLN A 81 0.29 3.08 6.56
CA GLN A 81 0.23 3.89 7.78
C GLN A 81 -0.36 3.12 8.94
N SER A 82 -1.44 2.37 8.73
CA SER A 82 -2.08 1.58 9.78
C SER A 82 -1.16 0.47 10.31
N PHE A 83 -0.29 -0.06 9.47
CA PHE A 83 0.67 -1.10 9.86
C PHE A 83 1.92 -0.50 10.53
N TYR A 84 2.65 0.38 9.83
CA TYR A 84 3.93 0.91 10.31
C TYR A 84 3.78 2.07 11.31
N GLY A 85 2.63 2.71 11.37
CA GLY A 85 2.32 3.75 12.35
C GLY A 85 2.09 3.24 13.76
N LYS A 86 1.96 1.93 13.98
CA LYS A 86 1.80 1.38 15.32
C LYS A 86 3.07 1.57 16.16
N PRO A 87 2.91 1.97 17.43
CA PRO A 87 4.04 2.17 18.33
C PRO A 87 4.94 0.93 18.40
N GLY A 88 6.25 1.14 18.33
CA GLY A 88 7.25 0.09 18.46
C GLY A 88 7.52 -0.78 17.23
N ARG A 89 6.66 -0.75 16.18
CA ARG A 89 6.90 -1.58 14.99
C ARG A 89 8.15 -1.18 14.22
N VAL A 90 8.27 0.09 13.90
CA VAL A 90 9.47 0.60 13.21
C VAL A 90 10.71 0.44 14.09
N ASP A 91 10.58 0.64 15.40
CA ASP A 91 11.70 0.46 16.34
C ASP A 91 12.14 -1.01 16.40
N ARG A 92 11.22 -1.98 16.33
CA ARG A 92 11.53 -3.41 16.23
C ARG A 92 12.36 -3.72 14.99
N ILE A 93 12.03 -3.14 13.84
CA ILE A 93 12.78 -3.29 12.60
C ILE A 93 14.17 -2.66 12.72
N LEU A 94 14.26 -1.43 13.22
CA LEU A 94 15.52 -0.71 13.36
C LEU A 94 16.49 -1.39 14.33
N ASN A 95 15.97 -2.07 15.35
CA ASN A 95 16.77 -2.79 16.34
C ASN A 95 17.09 -4.23 15.92
N GLY A 96 16.16 -4.88 15.19
CA GLY A 96 16.28 -6.30 14.80
C GLY A 96 17.14 -6.55 13.55
N TYR A 97 17.26 -5.57 12.67
CA TYR A 97 17.98 -5.72 11.40
C TYR A 97 19.28 -4.92 11.40
N SER A 98 20.40 -5.58 11.09
CA SER A 98 21.73 -4.95 11.03
C SER A 98 21.99 -4.21 9.71
N SER A 99 21.23 -4.50 8.65
CA SER A 99 21.43 -3.93 7.32
C SER A 99 21.31 -2.40 7.31
N PRO A 100 22.36 -1.65 6.88
CA PRO A 100 22.27 -0.19 6.75
C PRO A 100 21.17 0.27 5.79
N TYR A 101 20.88 -0.50 4.74
CA TYR A 101 19.82 -0.21 3.77
C TYR A 101 18.43 -0.27 4.42
N VAL A 102 18.15 -1.33 5.20
CA VAL A 102 16.91 -1.47 5.93
C VAL A 102 16.72 -0.32 6.92
N LYS A 103 17.78 0.00 7.68
CA LYS A 103 17.75 1.11 8.64
C LYS A 103 17.45 2.45 7.96
N MET A 104 18.12 2.74 6.85
CA MET A 104 17.90 3.99 6.10
C MET A 104 16.46 4.09 5.60
N LYS A 105 15.92 3.03 5.01
CA LYS A 105 14.55 2.99 4.48
C LYS A 105 13.51 3.23 5.58
N PHE A 106 13.66 2.61 6.74
CA PHE A 106 12.69 2.72 7.83
C PHE A 106 12.88 3.96 8.72
N LEU A 107 14.05 4.56 8.76
CA LEU A 107 14.26 5.86 9.41
C LEU A 107 13.46 6.99 8.72
N SER A 108 13.35 6.96 7.39
CA SER A 108 12.48 7.90 6.66
C SER A 108 11.00 7.72 7.00
N PHE A 109 10.58 6.50 7.25
CA PHE A 109 9.21 6.18 7.68
C PHE A 109 8.91 6.75 9.08
N LYS A 110 9.86 6.64 10.02
CA LYS A 110 9.71 7.20 11.38
C LYS A 110 9.56 8.73 11.37
N GLY A 111 10.30 9.43 10.50
CA GLY A 111 10.18 10.87 10.31
C GLY A 111 8.84 11.31 9.70
N ASN A 112 8.24 10.47 8.86
CA ASN A 112 6.95 10.75 8.23
C ASN A 112 5.75 10.34 9.12
N ALA A 113 5.86 9.30 9.93
CA ALA A 113 4.81 8.88 10.85
C ALA A 113 4.39 10.02 11.79
N ALA A 114 5.34 10.79 12.30
CA ALA A 114 5.07 11.96 13.15
C ALA A 114 4.31 13.10 12.42
N LYS A 115 4.42 13.20 11.10
CA LYS A 115 3.64 14.15 10.28
C LYS A 115 2.19 13.69 10.09
N TYR A 116 1.97 12.39 10.00
CA TYR A 116 0.64 11.82 9.76
C TYR A 116 -0.21 11.75 11.02
N GLU A 117 0.39 11.58 12.21
CA GLU A 117 -0.33 11.70 13.48
C GLU A 117 -0.95 13.10 13.67
N LYS A 118 -0.29 14.15 13.20
CA LYS A 118 -0.84 15.51 13.22
C LYS A 118 -1.99 15.71 12.23
N GLY A 119 -1.90 15.17 11.01
CA GLY A 119 -2.96 15.28 10.01
C GLY A 119 -4.22 14.50 10.39
N ALA A 120 -4.08 13.28 10.90
CA ALA A 120 -5.22 12.47 11.34
C ALA A 120 -5.95 13.08 12.56
N ALA A 121 -5.26 13.84 13.41
CA ALA A 121 -5.86 14.55 14.53
C ALA A 121 -6.63 15.81 14.06
N GLU A 122 -6.17 16.48 13.01
CA GLU A 122 -6.85 17.64 12.42
C GLU A 122 -8.11 17.23 11.64
N ASP A 123 -8.07 16.11 10.90
CA ASP A 123 -9.24 15.57 10.18
C ASP A 123 -10.30 14.99 11.13
N ALA A 124 -9.93 14.48 12.31
CA ALA A 124 -10.86 14.00 13.33
C ALA A 124 -11.62 15.12 14.05
N VAL A 125 -11.14 16.36 13.97
CA VAL A 125 -11.78 17.56 14.57
C VAL A 125 -12.70 18.29 13.58
N ALA A 126 -12.66 17.94 12.30
CA ALA A 126 -13.41 18.57 11.21
C ALA A 126 -14.75 17.88 10.85
N ILE A 127 -15.27 16.99 11.72
CA ILE A 127 -16.60 16.36 11.57
C ILE A 127 -17.57 16.93 12.60
#